data_508c69070b98fec98e74b61a90b49e52
#
_entry.id   508c69070b98fec98e74b61a90b49e52
#
_cell.length_a   1.000
_cell.length_b   1.000
_cell.length_c   1.000
_cell.angle_alpha   90.00
_cell.angle_beta   90.00
_cell.angle_gamma   90.00
#
_symmetry.space_group_name_H-M   'P 1'
#
loop_
_entity.id
_entity.type
_entity.pdbx_description
1 polymer ?
#
loop_
_entity_poly.entity_id
_entity_poly.type
_entity_poly.pdbx_seq_one_letter_code
_entity_poly.pdbx_strand_id
1 'polypeptide(L)'
;MGLIRERLPVLEDAMRKFASGEFGRAEYKGVSGGFGTYAQKDPEKHMVRLRLAGGRLTADALSLIVKAVEEHGSDLVHFTTCQTVQVHNLPAEGALALVRDALDAGIVTFGGGGDFPRNVTASPLSGIDPGEAFDVRPFALAAERYLLGVAPHANLPRKLKVAFSNGTDDVQAKTRDLGFVARPDGTFDVYAAGGLGNSGGRHGALVAEGLDPMYAVYCVEAMVDVFSEHGDRESRARARTRFMRDSMGEDGFVAAFKEALSEAQSRGGLGVDSKPSLGTGSGPEGGWPMTQRDGLYAMRHRPVGGGPAVADLPRYLAVLEGNPGSEIRLGTDRTVYFVNLPKGAADSVAATLGDAATTPFRGSVACVGGTVCQVGRADSRGMLLALLESGVEDGLAEGALPMIRISGCGSSCASHQLAPMGFRGATAKGPDGRVPGYEVHYRVGDSLAELAGTIPETAMAAFVREVGQAASPDRFEDWIKANEKTFLEIVGRHSTG
;
A
#
# COMPACT_ATOMS: atom_id res chain seq x y z
N MET A 1 1.57 23.94 0.55
CA MET A 1 1.00 24.04 1.89
C MET A 1 0.01 25.20 2.02
N GLY A 2 0.34 26.45 1.65
CA GLY A 2 -0.57 27.59 1.74
C GLY A 2 -1.94 27.37 1.09
N LEU A 3 -1.97 26.97 -0.18
CA LEU A 3 -3.21 26.68 -0.91
C LEU A 3 -4.09 25.58 -0.24
N ILE A 4 -3.48 24.64 0.48
CA ILE A 4 -4.23 23.59 1.18
C ILE A 4 -4.87 24.18 2.45
N ARG A 5 -4.15 25.07 3.17
CA ARG A 5 -4.70 25.77 4.33
C ARG A 5 -5.90 26.65 3.96
N GLU A 6 -5.82 27.39 2.87
CA GLU A 6 -6.90 28.25 2.36
C GLU A 6 -8.17 27.46 2.04
N ARG A 7 -8.04 26.16 1.78
CA ARG A 7 -9.17 25.26 1.49
C ARG A 7 -9.77 24.56 2.72
N LEU A 8 -9.16 24.64 3.91
CA LEU A 8 -9.69 24.00 5.12
C LEU A 8 -11.12 24.42 5.46
N PRO A 9 -11.54 25.70 5.32
CA PRO A 9 -12.94 26.09 5.54
C PRO A 9 -13.94 25.34 4.66
N VAL A 10 -13.53 24.90 3.46
CA VAL A 10 -14.40 24.08 2.57
C VAL A 10 -14.62 22.70 3.17
N LEU A 11 -13.61 22.11 3.80
CA LEU A 11 -13.76 20.84 4.51
C LEU A 11 -14.66 20.98 5.74
N GLU A 12 -14.47 22.03 6.54
CA GLU A 12 -15.31 22.32 7.73
C GLU A 12 -16.78 22.47 7.35
N ASP A 13 -17.07 23.26 6.32
CA ASP A 13 -18.43 23.45 5.83
C ASP A 13 -19.06 22.14 5.36
N ALA A 14 -18.28 21.34 4.60
CA ALA A 14 -18.73 20.02 4.15
C ALA A 14 -18.99 19.04 5.30
N MET A 15 -18.16 19.05 6.35
CA MET A 15 -18.38 18.23 7.56
C MET A 15 -19.64 18.67 8.31
N ARG A 16 -19.85 19.96 8.47
CA ARG A 16 -21.06 20.52 9.10
C ARG A 16 -22.32 20.16 8.31
N LYS A 17 -22.31 20.29 6.98
CA LYS A 17 -23.42 19.93 6.10
C LYS A 17 -23.73 18.43 6.11
N PHE A 18 -22.69 17.60 6.22
CA PHE A 18 -22.87 16.16 6.37
C PHE A 18 -23.48 15.79 7.71
N ALA A 19 -23.03 16.40 8.80
CA ALA A 19 -23.57 16.17 10.14
C ALA A 19 -25.04 16.65 10.28
N SER A 20 -25.42 17.74 9.60
CA SER A 20 -26.80 18.23 9.57
C SER A 20 -27.73 17.46 8.62
N GLY A 21 -27.19 16.56 7.78
CA GLY A 21 -27.95 15.86 6.76
C GLY A 21 -28.21 16.66 5.47
N GLU A 22 -27.67 17.89 5.34
CA GLU A 22 -27.72 18.69 4.12
C GLU A 22 -26.93 18.02 2.98
N PHE A 23 -25.77 17.45 3.29
CA PHE A 23 -25.00 16.62 2.36
C PHE A 23 -25.27 15.15 2.55
N GLY A 24 -25.53 14.46 1.45
CA GLY A 24 -25.48 12.99 1.42
C GLY A 24 -24.03 12.47 1.43
N ARG A 25 -23.86 11.15 1.60
CA ARG A 25 -22.53 10.49 1.62
C ARG A 25 -21.70 10.75 0.36
N ALA A 26 -22.34 10.83 -0.81
CA ALA A 26 -21.65 11.02 -2.08
C ALA A 26 -21.08 12.44 -2.19
N GLU A 27 -21.85 13.44 -1.82
CA GLU A 27 -21.47 14.85 -1.83
C GLU A 27 -20.34 15.11 -0.84
N TYR A 28 -20.52 14.67 0.41
CA TYR A 28 -19.47 14.76 1.43
C TYR A 28 -18.16 14.09 0.98
N LYS A 29 -18.25 12.87 0.44
CA LYS A 29 -17.09 12.14 -0.08
C LYS A 29 -16.39 12.87 -1.24
N GLY A 30 -17.14 13.58 -2.07
CA GLY A 30 -16.62 14.38 -3.17
C GLY A 30 -15.66 15.47 -2.67
N VAL A 31 -15.99 16.11 -1.55
CA VAL A 31 -15.17 17.14 -0.92
C VAL A 31 -14.10 16.54 -0.02
N SER A 32 -14.53 15.78 0.98
CA SER A 32 -13.66 15.28 2.06
C SER A 32 -12.55 14.35 1.55
N GLY A 33 -12.84 13.60 0.49
CA GLY A 33 -11.86 12.70 -0.13
C GLY A 33 -10.60 13.40 -0.62
N GLY A 34 -10.72 14.64 -1.13
CA GLY A 34 -9.58 15.46 -1.51
C GLY A 34 -8.67 15.78 -0.33
N PHE A 35 -9.25 16.01 0.83
CA PHE A 35 -8.51 16.26 2.08
C PHE A 35 -7.98 14.99 2.77
N GLY A 36 -8.16 13.83 2.17
CA GLY A 36 -7.70 12.56 2.75
C GLY A 36 -8.56 12.04 3.90
N THR A 37 -9.76 12.59 4.10
CA THR A 37 -10.69 12.15 5.14
C THR A 37 -11.98 11.59 4.54
N TYR A 38 -12.61 10.65 5.23
CA TYR A 38 -13.87 10.03 4.84
C TYR A 38 -14.72 9.67 6.05
N ALA A 39 -16.03 9.87 5.96
CA ALA A 39 -16.95 9.17 6.83
C ALA A 39 -16.84 7.66 6.61
N GLN A 40 -16.92 6.88 7.66
CA GLN A 40 -16.84 5.42 7.64
C GLN A 40 -18.23 4.79 7.40
N LYS A 41 -18.35 3.48 7.62
CA LYS A 41 -19.66 2.79 7.56
C LYS A 41 -20.62 3.39 8.59
N ASP A 42 -20.14 3.60 9.80
CA ASP A 42 -20.74 4.51 10.77
C ASP A 42 -20.50 5.96 10.32
N PRO A 43 -21.56 6.76 10.02
CA PRO A 43 -21.44 8.12 9.54
C PRO A 43 -20.86 9.10 10.56
N GLU A 44 -20.96 8.80 11.85
CA GLU A 44 -20.39 9.62 12.93
C GLU A 44 -18.88 9.44 13.08
N LYS A 45 -18.34 8.36 12.49
CA LYS A 45 -16.93 8.03 12.54
C LYS A 45 -16.22 8.40 11.22
N HIS A 46 -15.04 8.97 11.37
CA HIS A 46 -14.21 9.43 10.25
C HIS A 46 -12.84 8.77 10.26
N MET A 47 -12.23 8.73 9.10
CA MET A 47 -10.85 8.31 8.90
C MET A 47 -10.04 9.45 8.31
N VAL A 48 -8.84 9.68 8.83
CA VAL A 48 -7.85 10.59 8.24
C VAL A 48 -6.65 9.80 7.75
N ARG A 49 -6.16 10.12 6.55
CA ARG A 49 -4.97 9.52 5.95
C ARG A 49 -3.83 10.53 5.88
N LEU A 50 -2.74 10.19 6.55
CA LEU A 50 -1.49 10.94 6.52
C LEU A 50 -0.62 10.43 5.38
N ARG A 51 -0.15 11.32 4.48
CA ARG A 51 0.80 10.97 3.42
C ARG A 51 2.20 10.97 4.00
N LEU A 52 2.95 9.94 3.65
CA LEU A 52 4.33 9.72 4.08
C LEU A 52 5.15 9.34 2.85
N ALA A 53 5.81 10.28 2.23
CA ALA A 53 6.60 10.05 1.02
C ALA A 53 7.64 8.93 1.27
N GLY A 54 7.61 7.88 0.43
CA GLY A 54 8.43 6.68 0.61
C GLY A 54 8.21 5.94 1.94
N GLY A 55 7.07 6.16 2.62
CA GLY A 55 6.74 5.50 3.88
C GLY A 55 7.53 5.96 5.11
N ARG A 56 8.19 7.11 5.03
CA ARG A 56 8.99 7.66 6.13
C ARG A 56 8.12 8.20 7.26
N LEU A 57 8.26 7.64 8.45
CA LEU A 57 7.54 8.06 9.66
C LEU A 57 8.57 8.43 10.74
N THR A 58 8.67 9.71 11.02
CA THR A 58 9.60 10.28 12.03
C THR A 58 8.99 10.22 13.44
N ALA A 59 9.81 10.46 14.48
CA ALA A 59 9.32 10.56 15.85
C ALA A 59 8.23 11.62 15.99
N ASP A 60 8.40 12.82 15.42
CA ASP A 60 7.41 13.90 15.46
C ASP A 60 6.09 13.49 14.82
N ALA A 61 6.16 12.83 13.64
CA ALA A 61 4.96 12.37 12.95
C ALA A 61 4.24 11.24 13.71
N LEU A 62 4.99 10.35 14.36
CA LEU A 62 4.41 9.30 15.20
C LEU A 62 3.83 9.87 16.50
N SER A 63 4.50 10.83 17.14
CA SER A 63 4.00 11.55 18.32
C SER A 63 2.66 12.23 18.04
N LEU A 64 2.53 12.91 16.89
CA LEU A 64 1.26 13.49 16.44
C LEU A 64 0.15 12.44 16.30
N ILE A 65 0.47 11.25 15.78
CA ILE A 65 -0.52 10.16 15.65
C ILE A 65 -0.91 9.62 17.01
N VAL A 66 0.04 9.39 17.93
CA VAL A 66 -0.22 8.93 19.29
C VAL A 66 -1.12 9.92 20.00
N LYS A 67 -0.78 11.20 19.96
CA LYS A 67 -1.60 12.28 20.55
C LYS A 67 -3.03 12.27 20.01
N ALA A 68 -3.21 12.22 18.69
CA ALA A 68 -4.54 12.22 18.08
C ALA A 68 -5.36 10.98 18.47
N VAL A 69 -4.72 9.82 18.61
CA VAL A 69 -5.35 8.58 19.07
C VAL A 69 -5.85 8.72 20.51
N GLU A 70 -5.02 9.25 21.40
CA GLU A 70 -5.34 9.44 22.83
C GLU A 70 -6.43 10.51 23.03
N GLU A 71 -6.27 11.69 22.41
CA GLU A 71 -7.19 12.82 22.58
C GLU A 71 -8.59 12.56 21.99
N HIS A 72 -8.67 11.79 20.90
CA HIS A 72 -9.94 11.58 20.20
C HIS A 72 -10.49 10.15 20.30
N GLY A 73 -9.87 9.29 21.13
CA GLY A 73 -10.34 7.95 21.42
C GLY A 73 -10.35 7.02 20.20
N SER A 74 -9.38 7.16 19.28
CA SER A 74 -9.25 6.24 18.16
C SER A 74 -8.73 4.88 18.64
N ASP A 75 -9.41 3.81 18.24
CA ASP A 75 -9.06 2.42 18.57
C ASP A 75 -8.47 1.66 17.38
N LEU A 76 -8.27 2.33 16.25
CA LEU A 76 -7.77 1.70 15.02
C LEU A 76 -6.83 2.62 14.24
N VAL A 77 -5.57 2.24 14.19
CA VAL A 77 -4.57 2.79 13.26
C VAL A 77 -4.22 1.74 12.22
N HIS A 78 -4.09 2.15 10.97
CA HIS A 78 -3.88 1.24 9.85
C HIS A 78 -2.75 1.70 8.94
N PHE A 79 -1.66 0.95 8.91
CA PHE A 79 -0.60 1.12 7.94
C PHE A 79 -1.06 0.53 6.59
N THR A 80 -0.84 1.25 5.51
CA THR A 80 -1.43 0.88 4.23
C THR A 80 -0.40 0.33 3.25
N THR A 81 -0.86 -0.45 2.27
CA THR A 81 -0.04 -0.91 1.13
C THR A 81 0.44 0.23 0.20
N CYS A 82 0.12 1.48 0.53
CA CYS A 82 0.63 2.67 -0.14
C CYS A 82 1.53 3.50 0.79
N GLN A 83 2.08 2.87 1.84
CA GLN A 83 3.01 3.50 2.78
C GLN A 83 2.44 4.78 3.41
N THR A 84 1.16 4.78 3.77
CA THR A 84 0.48 5.87 4.47
C THR A 84 -0.07 5.36 5.79
N VAL A 85 -0.31 6.24 6.74
CA VAL A 85 -1.01 5.91 7.98
C VAL A 85 -2.45 6.42 7.90
N GLN A 86 -3.39 5.59 8.34
CA GLN A 86 -4.78 5.97 8.53
C GLN A 86 -5.11 5.88 10.01
N VAL A 87 -5.69 6.95 10.55
CA VAL A 87 -6.30 6.97 11.88
C VAL A 87 -7.81 6.88 11.68
N HIS A 88 -8.41 5.89 12.26
CA HIS A 88 -9.82 5.52 12.09
C HIS A 88 -10.65 5.85 13.33
N ASN A 89 -11.97 5.72 13.21
CA ASN A 89 -12.94 5.86 14.29
C ASN A 89 -12.89 7.22 15.03
N LEU A 90 -12.38 8.25 14.36
CA LEU A 90 -12.36 9.62 14.87
C LEU A 90 -13.76 10.25 14.82
N PRO A 91 -14.20 11.03 15.82
CA PRO A 91 -15.32 11.93 15.67
C PRO A 91 -15.00 13.02 14.62
N ALA A 92 -16.01 13.71 14.10
CA ALA A 92 -15.82 14.71 13.04
C ALA A 92 -14.83 15.82 13.43
N GLU A 93 -14.98 16.36 14.65
CA GLU A 93 -14.07 17.36 15.19
C GLU A 93 -12.64 16.84 15.36
N GLY A 94 -12.45 15.59 15.80
CA GLY A 94 -11.13 14.97 15.93
C GLY A 94 -10.48 14.72 14.56
N ALA A 95 -11.25 14.35 13.54
CA ALA A 95 -10.75 14.23 12.19
C ALA A 95 -10.29 15.58 11.61
N LEU A 96 -11.04 16.65 11.86
CA LEU A 96 -10.68 18.00 11.43
C LEU A 96 -9.45 18.52 12.18
N ALA A 97 -9.37 18.29 13.49
CA ALA A 97 -8.22 18.64 14.32
C ALA A 97 -6.95 17.94 13.80
N LEU A 98 -7.01 16.63 13.57
CA LEU A 98 -5.87 15.88 13.03
C LEU A 98 -5.43 16.38 11.63
N VAL A 99 -6.36 16.77 10.76
CA VAL A 99 -6.02 17.37 9.45
C VAL A 99 -5.27 18.68 9.62
N ARG A 100 -5.66 19.53 10.58
CA ARG A 100 -5.00 20.82 10.90
C ARG A 100 -3.63 20.60 11.50
N ASP A 101 -3.55 19.78 12.55
CA ASP A 101 -2.31 19.50 13.27
C ASP A 101 -1.27 18.84 12.36
N ALA A 102 -1.71 17.91 11.49
CA ALA A 102 -0.83 17.31 10.48
C ALA A 102 -0.26 18.37 9.53
N LEU A 103 -1.10 19.29 9.04
CA LEU A 103 -0.66 20.34 8.15
C LEU A 103 0.30 21.32 8.84
N ASP A 104 0.10 21.60 10.14
CA ASP A 104 1.01 22.42 10.95
C ASP A 104 2.36 21.74 11.18
N ALA A 105 2.35 20.42 11.33
CA ALA A 105 3.58 19.59 11.41
C ALA A 105 4.24 19.31 10.06
N GLY A 106 3.75 19.88 8.96
CA GLY A 106 4.29 19.64 7.62
C GLY A 106 3.87 18.31 6.98
N ILE A 107 2.90 17.61 7.57
CA ILE A 107 2.38 16.33 7.05
C ILE A 107 1.13 16.62 6.22
N VAL A 108 1.12 16.16 4.97
CA VAL A 108 0.02 16.41 4.05
C VAL A 108 -1.02 15.29 4.13
N THR A 109 -2.28 15.66 4.23
CA THR A 109 -3.42 14.74 4.06
C THR A 109 -4.06 14.89 2.68
N PHE A 110 -3.92 16.08 2.05
CA PHE A 110 -4.50 16.41 0.75
C PHE A 110 -4.03 15.45 -0.35
N GLY A 111 -4.94 15.05 -1.24
CA GLY A 111 -4.70 14.01 -2.23
C GLY A 111 -4.65 12.58 -1.65
N GLY A 112 -4.81 12.42 -0.33
CA GLY A 112 -4.88 11.11 0.32
C GLY A 112 -6.08 10.26 -0.11
N GLY A 113 -7.11 10.90 -0.65
CA GLY A 113 -8.32 10.26 -1.16
C GLY A 113 -8.74 10.84 -2.53
N GLY A 114 -9.98 10.59 -2.96
CA GLY A 114 -10.53 11.14 -4.20
C GLY A 114 -9.79 10.72 -5.47
N ASP A 115 -9.92 11.53 -6.50
CA ASP A 115 -9.31 11.31 -7.82
C ASP A 115 -8.07 12.21 -7.99
N PHE A 116 -7.12 12.06 -7.08
CA PHE A 116 -5.89 12.84 -6.96
C PHE A 116 -4.65 11.95 -7.07
N PRO A 117 -3.49 12.54 -7.36
CA PRO A 117 -2.20 11.88 -7.16
C PRO A 117 -2.05 11.42 -5.71
N ARG A 118 -1.65 10.15 -5.53
CA ARG A 118 -1.48 9.54 -4.21
C ARG A 118 -0.06 9.68 -3.72
N ASN A 119 0.15 9.31 -2.45
CA ASN A 119 1.46 9.15 -1.86
C ASN A 119 2.40 8.39 -2.79
N VAL A 120 3.58 8.91 -3.05
CA VAL A 120 4.63 8.21 -3.78
C VAL A 120 5.24 7.16 -2.88
N THR A 121 5.29 5.92 -3.36
CA THR A 121 5.91 4.80 -2.62
C THR A 121 7.36 4.61 -3.07
N ALA A 122 8.22 4.22 -2.15
CA ALA A 122 9.61 3.87 -2.44
C ALA A 122 10.04 2.65 -1.62
N SER A 123 11.02 1.91 -2.11
CA SER A 123 11.62 0.81 -1.36
C SER A 123 12.03 1.28 0.04
N PRO A 124 11.52 0.64 1.11
CA PRO A 124 11.71 1.15 2.47
C PRO A 124 13.18 1.15 2.91
N LEU A 125 13.98 0.26 2.38
CA LEU A 125 15.41 0.15 2.69
C LEU A 125 16.30 0.93 1.71
N SER A 126 15.72 1.67 0.76
CA SER A 126 16.50 2.45 -0.20
C SER A 126 17.39 3.49 0.49
N GLY A 127 18.60 3.61 0.01
CA GLY A 127 19.68 4.46 0.55
C GLY A 127 20.45 3.82 1.71
N ILE A 128 20.02 2.68 2.23
CA ILE A 128 20.67 2.00 3.36
C ILE A 128 20.98 0.52 3.10
N ASP A 129 20.33 -0.11 2.13
CA ASP A 129 20.58 -1.51 1.75
C ASP A 129 21.86 -1.62 0.93
N PRO A 130 22.88 -2.38 1.41
CA PRO A 130 24.10 -2.60 0.62
C PRO A 130 23.84 -3.30 -0.72
N GLY A 131 22.79 -4.12 -0.81
CA GLY A 131 22.45 -4.90 -2.00
C GLY A 131 21.55 -4.20 -3.03
N GLU A 132 21.12 -2.95 -2.75
CA GLU A 132 20.27 -2.21 -3.69
C GLU A 132 20.98 -1.84 -4.99
N ALA A 133 20.24 -1.64 -6.07
CA ALA A 133 20.80 -1.10 -7.31
C ALA A 133 21.32 0.33 -7.07
N PHE A 134 20.46 1.21 -6.56
CA PHE A 134 20.84 2.53 -6.06
C PHE A 134 19.75 3.16 -5.19
N ASP A 135 20.09 4.24 -4.45
CA ASP A 135 19.14 5.00 -3.64
C ASP A 135 18.12 5.74 -4.51
N VAL A 136 16.85 5.30 -4.47
CA VAL A 136 15.75 5.89 -5.24
C VAL A 136 14.99 6.98 -4.49
N ARG A 137 15.27 7.22 -3.20
CA ARG A 137 14.53 8.17 -2.38
C ARG A 137 14.62 9.62 -2.87
N PRO A 138 15.76 10.15 -3.35
CA PRO A 138 15.81 11.50 -3.88
C PRO A 138 14.81 11.74 -5.00
N PHE A 139 14.65 10.77 -5.90
CA PHE A 139 13.75 10.80 -7.05
C PHE A 139 12.28 10.65 -6.61
N ALA A 140 12.00 9.74 -5.68
CA ALA A 140 10.66 9.57 -5.11
C ALA A 140 10.18 10.84 -4.38
N LEU A 141 11.05 11.50 -3.62
CA LEU A 141 10.74 12.76 -2.94
C LEU A 141 10.54 13.92 -3.93
N ALA A 142 11.30 13.96 -5.02
CA ALA A 142 11.10 14.96 -6.08
C ALA A 142 9.75 14.75 -6.77
N ALA A 143 9.40 13.51 -7.10
CA ALA A 143 8.10 13.14 -7.65
C ALA A 143 6.94 13.48 -6.71
N GLU A 144 7.08 13.22 -5.40
CA GLU A 144 6.06 13.62 -4.40
C GLU A 144 5.87 15.13 -4.35
N ARG A 145 6.95 15.91 -4.32
CA ARG A 145 6.88 17.38 -4.34
C ARG A 145 6.17 17.90 -5.59
N TYR A 146 6.50 17.36 -6.77
CA TYR A 146 5.84 17.71 -8.02
C TYR A 146 4.33 17.40 -7.95
N LEU A 147 3.96 16.18 -7.57
CA LEU A 147 2.57 15.75 -7.49
C LEU A 147 1.76 16.53 -6.43
N LEU A 148 2.37 16.94 -5.33
CA LEU A 148 1.73 17.83 -4.35
C LEU A 148 1.48 19.23 -4.90
N GLY A 149 2.35 19.74 -5.76
CA GLY A 149 2.15 21.00 -6.49
C GLY A 149 1.00 20.92 -7.50
N VAL A 150 0.88 19.78 -8.19
CA VAL A 150 -0.18 19.51 -9.17
C VAL A 150 -1.53 19.24 -8.51
N ALA A 151 -1.56 18.55 -7.37
CA ALA A 151 -2.77 18.04 -6.76
C ALA A 151 -3.89 19.07 -6.55
N PRO A 152 -3.66 20.33 -6.11
CA PRO A 152 -4.72 21.31 -5.93
C PRO A 152 -5.45 21.70 -7.23
N HIS A 153 -4.79 21.49 -8.36
CA HIS A 153 -5.29 21.83 -9.69
C HIS A 153 -5.60 20.61 -10.57
N ALA A 154 -5.30 19.42 -10.05
CA ALA A 154 -5.44 18.17 -10.79
C ALA A 154 -6.91 17.90 -11.16
N ASN A 155 -7.14 17.61 -12.42
CA ASN A 155 -8.41 17.12 -12.95
C ASN A 155 -8.20 15.73 -13.54
N LEU A 156 -7.81 14.77 -12.69
CA LEU A 156 -7.59 13.39 -13.13
C LEU A 156 -8.91 12.61 -13.20
N PRO A 157 -9.09 11.72 -14.19
CA PRO A 157 -10.25 10.81 -14.23
C PRO A 157 -10.35 9.92 -12.99
N ARG A 158 -9.20 9.57 -12.41
CA ARG A 158 -9.09 8.71 -11.23
C ARG A 158 -7.77 8.97 -10.49
N LYS A 159 -7.59 8.31 -9.32
CA LYS A 159 -6.33 8.32 -8.56
C LYS A 159 -5.14 7.86 -9.41
N LEU A 160 -4.00 8.53 -9.25
CA LEU A 160 -2.71 8.19 -9.82
C LEU A 160 -1.76 7.70 -8.73
N LYS A 161 -1.08 6.57 -8.94
CA LYS A 161 -0.12 5.97 -8.00
C LYS A 161 1.24 5.83 -8.65
N VAL A 162 2.27 6.32 -7.98
CA VAL A 162 3.66 6.24 -8.43
C VAL A 162 4.50 5.46 -7.43
N ALA A 163 5.43 4.65 -7.92
CA ALA A 163 6.35 3.88 -7.09
C ALA A 163 7.77 3.86 -7.64
N PHE A 164 8.74 3.85 -6.73
CA PHE A 164 10.17 3.73 -7.03
C PHE A 164 10.74 2.51 -6.31
N SER A 165 11.19 1.52 -7.08
CA SER A 165 11.87 0.34 -6.59
C SER A 165 13.38 0.51 -6.70
N ASN A 166 14.11 0.15 -5.66
CA ASN A 166 15.58 0.15 -5.63
C ASN A 166 16.21 -1.08 -6.32
N GLY A 167 15.41 -1.83 -7.07
CA GLY A 167 15.82 -3.04 -7.79
C GLY A 167 15.21 -4.33 -7.21
N THR A 168 14.68 -4.31 -5.99
CA THR A 168 14.09 -5.50 -5.32
C THR A 168 12.60 -5.71 -5.63
N ASP A 169 11.94 -4.73 -6.26
CA ASP A 169 10.48 -4.66 -6.56
C ASP A 169 9.54 -4.89 -5.36
N ASP A 170 10.04 -4.62 -4.16
CA ASP A 170 9.30 -4.72 -2.89
C ASP A 170 8.11 -3.74 -2.80
N VAL A 171 8.11 -2.67 -3.60
CA VAL A 171 7.00 -1.71 -3.75
C VAL A 171 6.06 -2.02 -4.90
N GLN A 172 6.32 -3.11 -5.65
CA GLN A 172 5.48 -3.60 -6.73
C GLN A 172 5.29 -2.53 -7.82
N ALA A 173 6.39 -1.90 -8.22
CA ALA A 173 6.44 -0.78 -9.16
C ALA A 173 5.72 -1.12 -10.48
N LYS A 174 5.92 -2.33 -11.01
CA LYS A 174 5.29 -2.79 -12.26
C LYS A 174 3.75 -2.82 -12.22
N THR A 175 3.13 -2.81 -11.03
CA THR A 175 1.66 -2.80 -10.88
C THR A 175 1.10 -1.45 -10.45
N ARG A 176 1.88 -0.38 -10.58
CA ARG A 176 1.43 0.99 -10.33
C ARG A 176 1.00 1.68 -11.62
N ASP A 177 0.34 2.82 -11.48
CA ASP A 177 -0.01 3.65 -12.64
C ASP A 177 1.26 4.16 -13.34
N LEU A 178 2.32 4.44 -12.56
CA LEU A 178 3.68 4.68 -13.03
C LEU A 178 4.67 4.05 -12.04
N GLY A 179 5.60 3.25 -12.51
CA GLY A 179 6.57 2.54 -11.70
C GLY A 179 7.97 2.63 -12.26
N PHE A 180 8.93 2.91 -11.39
CA PHE A 180 10.35 2.98 -11.70
C PHE A 180 11.05 1.82 -11.01
N VAL A 181 11.85 1.07 -11.76
CA VAL A 181 12.67 -0.04 -11.24
C VAL A 181 14.14 0.30 -11.50
N ALA A 182 14.89 0.47 -10.42
CA ALA A 182 16.32 0.80 -10.49
C ALA A 182 17.12 -0.37 -11.05
N ARG A 183 18.09 -0.05 -11.89
CA ARG A 183 19.04 -0.98 -12.52
C ARG A 183 20.43 -0.82 -11.93
N PRO A 184 21.25 -1.87 -11.91
CA PRO A 184 22.62 -1.81 -11.39
C PRO A 184 23.53 -0.81 -12.13
N ASP A 185 23.19 -0.42 -13.36
CA ASP A 185 23.90 0.57 -14.15
C ASP A 185 23.59 2.03 -13.77
N GLY A 186 22.72 2.24 -12.76
CA GLY A 186 22.34 3.56 -12.29
C GLY A 186 21.20 4.19 -13.06
N THR A 187 20.48 3.44 -13.90
CA THR A 187 19.33 3.90 -14.68
C THR A 187 18.02 3.29 -14.19
N PHE A 188 16.88 3.73 -14.74
CA PHE A 188 15.56 3.16 -14.45
C PHE A 188 14.96 2.44 -15.65
N ASP A 189 14.32 1.30 -15.42
CA ASP A 189 13.24 0.82 -16.26
C ASP A 189 11.93 1.43 -15.79
N VAL A 190 11.13 2.00 -16.71
CA VAL A 190 9.89 2.71 -16.39
C VAL A 190 8.69 1.97 -16.96
N TYR A 191 7.76 1.62 -16.09
CA TYR A 191 6.51 0.93 -16.41
C TYR A 191 5.32 1.86 -16.18
N ALA A 192 4.40 1.94 -17.15
CA ALA A 192 3.23 2.80 -17.05
C ALA A 192 1.92 2.07 -17.35
N ALA A 193 0.81 2.62 -16.86
CA ALA A 193 -0.54 2.05 -16.99
C ALA A 193 -0.65 0.60 -16.47
N GLY A 194 -0.01 0.33 -15.32
CA GLY A 194 -0.27 -0.83 -14.50
C GLY A 194 -1.41 -0.60 -13.51
N GLY A 195 -1.80 -1.63 -12.77
CA GLY A 195 -2.76 -1.46 -11.68
C GLY A 195 -3.45 -2.72 -11.22
N LEU A 196 -3.90 -2.68 -9.98
CA LEU A 196 -4.74 -3.70 -9.35
C LEU A 196 -6.18 -3.19 -9.22
N GLY A 197 -7.13 -4.08 -9.04
CA GLY A 197 -8.53 -3.71 -8.77
C GLY A 197 -9.56 -4.70 -9.28
N ASN A 198 -10.82 -4.27 -9.30
CA ASN A 198 -12.01 -5.14 -9.47
C ASN A 198 -12.04 -5.92 -10.80
N SER A 199 -11.51 -5.35 -11.86
CA SER A 199 -11.53 -5.97 -13.21
C SER A 199 -10.20 -6.66 -13.54
N GLY A 200 -9.59 -7.31 -12.57
CA GLY A 200 -8.27 -7.91 -12.68
C GLY A 200 -7.11 -6.95 -12.43
N GLY A 201 -5.92 -7.51 -12.28
CA GLY A 201 -4.66 -6.78 -12.22
C GLY A 201 -3.99 -6.75 -13.59
N ARG A 202 -3.09 -5.79 -13.80
CA ARG A 202 -2.25 -5.72 -15.00
C ARG A 202 -0.90 -5.10 -14.66
N HIS A 203 0.17 -5.69 -15.20
CA HIS A 203 1.48 -5.04 -15.18
C HIS A 203 1.49 -3.85 -16.14
N GLY A 204 2.27 -2.83 -15.83
CA GLY A 204 2.50 -1.69 -16.71
C GLY A 204 3.21 -2.10 -18.00
N ALA A 205 2.99 -1.34 -19.06
CA ALA A 205 3.82 -1.41 -20.27
C ALA A 205 5.19 -0.80 -19.97
N LEU A 206 6.26 -1.37 -20.52
CA LEU A 206 7.59 -0.77 -20.46
C LEU A 206 7.61 0.44 -21.41
N VAL A 207 7.68 1.64 -20.85
CA VAL A 207 7.65 2.89 -21.64
C VAL A 207 9.01 3.52 -21.83
N ALA A 208 9.96 3.21 -20.95
CA ALA A 208 11.37 3.57 -21.11
C ALA A 208 12.25 2.50 -20.47
N GLU A 209 13.32 2.13 -21.16
CA GLU A 209 14.39 1.24 -20.68
C GLU A 209 15.68 2.03 -20.52
N GLY A 210 16.36 1.89 -19.38
CA GLY A 210 17.62 2.57 -19.13
C GLY A 210 17.48 4.11 -19.04
N LEU A 211 16.39 4.62 -18.49
CA LEU A 211 16.17 6.05 -18.32
C LEU A 211 17.17 6.66 -17.33
N ASP A 212 17.83 7.74 -17.71
CA ASP A 212 18.62 8.53 -16.75
C ASP A 212 17.71 9.07 -15.64
N PRO A 213 18.01 8.83 -14.35
CA PRO A 213 17.20 9.24 -13.21
C PRO A 213 16.87 10.73 -13.13
N MET A 214 17.68 11.59 -13.74
CA MET A 214 17.40 13.03 -13.81
C MET A 214 16.05 13.32 -14.49
N TYR A 215 15.58 12.43 -15.38
CA TYR A 215 14.30 12.57 -16.09
C TYR A 215 13.10 11.94 -15.39
N ALA A 216 13.27 11.40 -14.18
CA ALA A 216 12.18 10.69 -13.48
C ALA A 216 10.93 11.57 -13.28
N VAL A 217 11.07 12.84 -12.91
CA VAL A 217 9.93 13.74 -12.69
C VAL A 217 9.25 14.13 -14.01
N TYR A 218 9.99 14.21 -15.11
CA TYR A 218 9.40 14.40 -16.44
C TYR A 218 8.50 13.23 -16.86
N CYS A 219 8.87 12.00 -16.49
CA CYS A 219 7.98 10.83 -16.69
C CYS A 219 6.71 10.94 -15.83
N VAL A 220 6.81 11.51 -14.63
CA VAL A 220 5.63 11.74 -13.77
C VAL A 220 4.71 12.79 -14.40
N GLU A 221 5.24 13.89 -14.94
CA GLU A 221 4.49 14.90 -15.68
C GLU A 221 3.82 14.27 -16.91
N ALA A 222 4.57 13.57 -17.75
CA ALA A 222 4.04 12.89 -18.93
C ALA A 222 2.87 11.94 -18.57
N MET A 223 2.98 11.21 -17.46
CA MET A 223 1.89 10.33 -17.02
C MET A 223 0.66 11.10 -16.55
N VAL A 224 0.84 12.27 -15.91
CA VAL A 224 -0.27 13.18 -15.52
C VAL A 224 -0.95 13.70 -16.78
N ASP A 225 -0.19 14.13 -17.79
CA ASP A 225 -0.70 14.69 -19.03
C ASP A 225 -1.49 13.64 -19.83
N VAL A 226 -0.89 12.48 -20.12
CA VAL A 226 -1.54 11.37 -20.84
C VAL A 226 -2.79 10.89 -20.12
N PHE A 227 -2.77 10.80 -18.79
CA PHE A 227 -3.93 10.37 -18.03
C PHE A 227 -5.03 11.41 -17.99
N SER A 228 -4.69 12.70 -17.96
CA SER A 228 -5.66 13.79 -18.01
C SER A 228 -6.36 13.87 -19.36
N GLU A 229 -5.64 13.58 -20.44
CA GLU A 229 -6.14 13.66 -21.83
C GLU A 229 -6.93 12.41 -22.25
N HIS A 230 -6.36 11.23 -22.03
CA HIS A 230 -6.86 9.96 -22.57
C HIS A 230 -7.60 9.08 -21.57
N GLY A 231 -7.63 9.45 -20.29
CA GLY A 231 -8.32 8.65 -19.25
C GLY A 231 -9.84 8.74 -19.39
N ASP A 232 -10.51 7.59 -19.25
CA ASP A 232 -11.97 7.47 -19.34
C ASP A 232 -12.66 8.27 -18.21
N ARG A 233 -13.50 9.24 -18.60
CA ARG A 233 -14.29 10.08 -17.70
C ARG A 233 -15.76 9.70 -17.65
N GLU A 234 -16.22 8.88 -18.59
CA GLU A 234 -17.62 8.45 -18.69
C GLU A 234 -17.89 7.24 -17.81
N SER A 235 -16.99 6.25 -17.85
CA SER A 235 -17.12 5.03 -17.07
C SER A 235 -16.16 4.99 -15.88
N ARG A 236 -16.68 5.26 -14.68
CA ARG A 236 -15.88 5.19 -13.45
C ARG A 236 -15.23 3.82 -13.21
N ALA A 237 -15.80 2.75 -13.73
CA ALA A 237 -15.25 1.40 -13.65
C ALA A 237 -13.98 1.25 -14.52
N ARG A 238 -13.88 2.01 -15.59
CA ARG A 238 -12.78 2.01 -16.56
C ARG A 238 -11.85 3.22 -16.43
N ALA A 239 -12.08 4.10 -15.48
CA ALA A 239 -11.33 5.37 -15.29
C ALA A 239 -9.90 5.21 -14.76
N ARG A 240 -9.37 3.98 -14.58
CA ARG A 240 -7.96 3.76 -14.16
C ARG A 240 -7.04 3.70 -15.38
N THR A 241 -5.82 4.13 -15.19
CA THR A 241 -4.77 4.23 -16.22
C THR A 241 -4.61 2.97 -17.06
N ARG A 242 -4.69 1.78 -16.44
CA ARG A 242 -4.55 0.49 -17.14
C ARG A 242 -5.55 0.28 -18.27
N PHE A 243 -6.70 0.94 -18.22
CA PHE A 243 -7.74 0.83 -19.25
C PHE A 243 -7.46 1.71 -20.47
N MET A 244 -6.54 2.69 -20.39
CA MET A 244 -6.08 3.43 -21.56
C MET A 244 -5.41 2.50 -22.59
N ARG A 245 -4.74 1.43 -22.11
CA ARG A 245 -4.15 0.42 -23.00
C ARG A 245 -5.21 -0.45 -23.72
N ASP A 246 -6.44 -0.50 -23.22
CA ASP A 246 -7.55 -1.17 -23.91
C ASP A 246 -8.15 -0.26 -25.00
N SER A 247 -8.22 1.05 -24.76
CA SER A 247 -8.79 2.02 -25.70
C SER A 247 -7.82 2.45 -26.80
N MET A 248 -6.54 2.59 -26.48
CA MET A 248 -5.49 3.09 -27.38
C MET A 248 -4.68 1.96 -28.04
N GLY A 249 -4.77 0.74 -27.55
CA GLY A 249 -3.79 -0.31 -27.78
C GLY A 249 -2.50 -0.08 -26.97
N GLU A 250 -1.68 -1.11 -26.82
CA GLU A 250 -0.42 -1.01 -26.06
C GLU A 250 0.57 -0.05 -26.75
N ASP A 251 0.79 -0.24 -28.05
CA ASP A 251 1.72 0.58 -28.84
C ASP A 251 1.25 2.04 -28.92
N GLY A 252 -0.06 2.29 -29.07
CA GLY A 252 -0.63 3.64 -29.07
C GLY A 252 -0.44 4.34 -27.72
N PHE A 253 -0.63 3.64 -26.61
CA PHE A 253 -0.35 4.18 -25.28
C PHE A 253 1.14 4.50 -25.09
N VAL A 254 2.03 3.59 -25.46
CA VAL A 254 3.49 3.80 -25.36
C VAL A 254 3.95 4.98 -26.20
N ALA A 255 3.40 5.14 -27.44
CA ALA A 255 3.70 6.27 -28.31
C ALA A 255 3.25 7.60 -27.67
N ALA A 256 2.00 7.68 -27.18
CA ALA A 256 1.48 8.88 -26.51
C ALA A 256 2.30 9.24 -25.25
N PHE A 257 2.72 8.24 -24.46
CA PHE A 257 3.57 8.50 -23.28
C PHE A 257 4.93 9.08 -23.70
N LYS A 258 5.57 8.53 -24.74
CA LYS A 258 6.88 9.02 -25.23
C LYS A 258 6.77 10.44 -25.81
N GLU A 259 5.71 10.76 -26.51
CA GLU A 259 5.42 12.10 -26.99
C GLU A 259 5.27 13.10 -25.83
N ALA A 260 4.42 12.78 -24.86
CA ALA A 260 4.25 13.60 -23.66
C ALA A 260 5.55 13.76 -22.84
N LEU A 261 6.39 12.71 -22.77
CA LEU A 261 7.70 12.80 -22.14
C LEU A 261 8.64 13.76 -22.89
N SER A 262 8.68 13.69 -24.21
CA SER A 262 9.47 14.60 -25.04
C SER A 262 9.02 16.05 -24.87
N GLU A 263 7.71 16.31 -24.81
CA GLU A 263 7.14 17.64 -24.53
C GLU A 263 7.50 18.13 -23.12
N ALA A 264 7.34 17.29 -22.11
CA ALA A 264 7.73 17.62 -20.73
C ALA A 264 9.22 18.00 -20.65
N GLN A 265 10.08 17.24 -21.29
CA GLN A 265 11.53 17.54 -21.36
C GLN A 265 11.81 18.85 -22.07
N SER A 266 11.05 19.20 -23.14
CA SER A 266 11.20 20.45 -23.87
C SER A 266 10.80 21.68 -23.03
N ARG A 267 9.81 21.52 -22.14
CA ARG A 267 9.45 22.56 -21.17
C ARG A 267 10.54 22.81 -20.12
N GLY A 268 11.30 21.80 -19.78
CA GLY A 268 12.41 21.87 -18.81
C GLY A 268 11.97 22.07 -17.36
N GLY A 269 12.92 22.32 -16.48
CA GLY A 269 12.67 22.73 -15.08
C GLY A 269 12.34 21.62 -14.09
N LEU A 270 12.28 20.35 -14.48
CA LEU A 270 11.93 19.21 -13.62
C LEU A 270 13.10 18.24 -13.40
N GLY A 271 14.29 18.56 -13.88
CA GLY A 271 15.49 17.73 -13.69
C GLY A 271 15.79 17.50 -12.20
N VAL A 272 16.08 16.27 -11.82
CA VAL A 272 16.49 15.93 -10.46
C VAL A 272 18.01 15.97 -10.41
N ASP A 273 18.56 16.98 -9.75
CA ASP A 273 20.01 17.09 -9.52
C ASP A 273 20.44 16.16 -8.38
N SER A 274 20.43 14.87 -8.65
CA SER A 274 20.89 13.83 -7.73
C SER A 274 21.53 12.70 -8.55
N LYS A 275 22.77 12.38 -8.24
CA LYS A 275 23.44 11.23 -8.85
C LYS A 275 23.00 9.95 -8.16
N PRO A 276 22.78 8.85 -8.91
CA PRO A 276 22.52 7.56 -8.31
C PRO A 276 23.65 7.13 -7.36
N SER A 277 23.29 6.88 -6.10
CA SER A 277 24.21 6.31 -5.11
C SER A 277 24.10 4.80 -5.17
N LEU A 278 24.99 4.15 -5.93
CA LEU A 278 24.96 2.72 -6.18
C LEU A 278 25.16 1.91 -4.89
N GLY A 279 24.50 0.77 -4.80
CA GLY A 279 24.78 -0.25 -3.79
C GLY A 279 26.17 -0.87 -3.98
N THR A 280 26.63 -1.60 -2.99
CA THR A 280 27.94 -2.29 -3.03
C THR A 280 27.85 -3.65 -3.75
N GLY A 281 26.66 -4.07 -4.13
CA GLY A 281 26.38 -5.34 -4.83
C GLY A 281 26.39 -6.58 -3.91
N SER A 282 26.78 -6.45 -2.67
CA SER A 282 26.66 -7.50 -1.67
C SER A 282 25.40 -7.27 -0.86
N GLY A 283 24.43 -8.17 -1.00
CA GLY A 283 23.23 -8.15 -0.15
C GLY A 283 23.61 -8.25 1.34
N PRO A 284 22.65 -7.96 2.25
CA PRO A 284 22.93 -8.01 3.68
C PRO A 284 23.38 -9.43 4.08
N GLU A 285 24.63 -9.56 4.50
CA GLU A 285 25.11 -10.79 5.12
C GLU A 285 24.44 -10.95 6.50
N GLY A 286 23.83 -12.09 6.77
CA GLY A 286 23.46 -12.50 8.14
C GLY A 286 22.05 -12.21 8.62
N GLY A 287 21.13 -11.78 7.80
CA GLY A 287 19.71 -11.65 8.24
C GLY A 287 19.39 -10.35 8.99
N TRP A 288 18.52 -10.43 10.01
CA TRP A 288 18.11 -9.29 10.82
C TRP A 288 18.67 -9.38 12.23
N PRO A 289 19.19 -8.27 12.83
CA PRO A 289 19.27 -6.90 12.29
C PRO A 289 20.23 -6.77 11.11
N MET A 290 19.88 -5.91 10.15
CA MET A 290 20.69 -5.64 8.95
C MET A 290 21.69 -4.50 9.21
N THR A 291 22.96 -4.67 8.83
CA THR A 291 23.92 -3.58 8.81
C THR A 291 23.67 -2.69 7.58
N GLN A 292 23.51 -1.39 7.81
CA GLN A 292 23.32 -0.38 6.77
C GLN A 292 24.66 0.01 6.11
N ARG A 293 24.59 0.68 4.96
CA ARG A 293 25.77 1.16 4.20
C ARG A 293 26.65 2.13 4.99
N ASP A 294 26.08 2.86 5.94
CA ASP A 294 26.76 3.83 6.82
C ASP A 294 27.23 3.21 8.15
N GLY A 295 27.06 1.92 8.32
CA GLY A 295 27.46 1.20 9.54
C GLY A 295 26.45 1.27 10.68
N LEU A 296 25.31 1.98 10.49
CA LEU A 296 24.17 1.91 11.38
C LEU A 296 23.41 0.58 11.16
N TYR A 297 22.33 0.38 11.89
CA TYR A 297 21.56 -0.86 11.83
C TYR A 297 20.10 -0.57 11.48
N ALA A 298 19.50 -1.50 10.72
CA ALA A 298 18.08 -1.58 10.50
C ALA A 298 17.50 -2.82 11.17
N MET A 299 16.30 -2.68 11.72
CA MET A 299 15.55 -3.76 12.33
C MET A 299 14.20 -3.92 11.65
N ARG A 300 13.83 -5.15 11.37
CA ARG A 300 12.54 -5.49 10.78
C ARG A 300 11.58 -5.94 11.87
N HIS A 301 10.44 -5.28 11.98
CA HIS A 301 9.34 -5.70 12.81
C HIS A 301 8.11 -5.93 11.93
N ARG A 302 7.51 -7.11 12.04
CA ARG A 302 6.30 -7.45 11.32
C ARG A 302 5.19 -7.70 12.33
N PRO A 303 4.24 -6.75 12.49
CA PRO A 303 3.12 -6.96 13.41
C PRO A 303 2.27 -8.16 13.02
N VAL A 304 1.81 -8.93 13.96
CA VAL A 304 0.89 -10.04 13.72
C VAL A 304 -0.42 -9.50 13.14
N GLY A 305 -0.92 -10.10 12.05
CA GLY A 305 -2.09 -9.60 11.35
C GLY A 305 -1.86 -8.33 10.52
N GLY A 306 -0.60 -7.95 10.30
CA GLY A 306 -0.18 -6.93 9.33
C GLY A 306 -0.51 -5.49 9.72
N GLY A 307 -0.56 -5.17 11.00
CA GLY A 307 -0.72 -3.80 11.48
C GLY A 307 -0.55 -3.70 12.99
N PRO A 308 0.01 -2.59 13.50
CA PRO A 308 0.16 -2.40 14.93
C PRO A 308 -1.21 -2.31 15.61
N ALA A 309 -1.32 -2.84 16.81
CA ALA A 309 -2.36 -2.42 17.72
C ALA A 309 -2.12 -0.94 18.11
N VAL A 310 -3.18 -0.22 18.48
CA VAL A 310 -3.03 1.15 18.95
C VAL A 310 -2.07 1.23 20.14
N ALA A 311 -2.11 0.22 21.04
CA ALA A 311 -1.21 0.09 22.19
C ALA A 311 0.28 -0.10 21.82
N ASP A 312 0.61 -0.45 20.59
CA ASP A 312 2.01 -0.58 20.15
C ASP A 312 2.63 0.76 19.76
N LEU A 313 1.82 1.75 19.41
CA LEU A 313 2.32 3.05 18.90
C LEU A 313 3.21 3.78 19.93
N PRO A 314 2.87 3.85 21.23
CA PRO A 314 3.78 4.40 22.23
C PRO A 314 5.10 3.65 22.34
N ARG A 315 5.13 2.32 22.15
CA ARG A 315 6.37 1.52 22.13
C ARG A 315 7.24 1.88 20.93
N TYR A 316 6.62 2.05 19.74
CA TYR A 316 7.33 2.49 18.54
C TYR A 316 7.92 3.89 18.72
N LEU A 317 7.16 4.81 19.35
CA LEU A 317 7.62 6.14 19.67
C LEU A 317 8.80 6.10 20.64
N ALA A 318 8.72 5.30 21.70
CA ALA A 318 9.80 5.15 22.68
C ALA A 318 11.11 4.63 22.04
N VAL A 319 11.02 3.76 21.02
CA VAL A 319 12.21 3.34 20.26
C VAL A 319 12.84 4.52 19.54
N LEU A 320 12.05 5.36 18.88
CA LEU A 320 12.57 6.52 18.13
C LEU A 320 13.14 7.59 19.06
N GLU A 321 12.48 7.88 20.18
CA GLU A 321 12.95 8.84 21.18
C GLU A 321 14.22 8.37 21.90
N GLY A 322 14.30 7.06 22.17
CA GLY A 322 15.50 6.44 22.76
C GLY A 322 16.69 6.34 21.80
N ASN A 323 16.48 6.52 20.50
CA ASN A 323 17.52 6.43 19.46
C ASN A 323 17.46 7.64 18.52
N PRO A 324 17.96 8.83 18.93
CA PRO A 324 17.90 10.05 18.13
C PRO A 324 18.50 9.86 16.73
N GLY A 325 17.80 10.31 15.70
CA GLY A 325 18.19 10.12 14.29
C GLY A 325 17.63 8.85 13.64
N SER A 326 17.06 7.93 14.43
CA SER A 326 16.31 6.81 13.89
C SER A 326 14.96 7.25 13.31
N GLU A 327 14.44 6.45 12.43
CA GLU A 327 13.11 6.65 11.83
C GLU A 327 12.45 5.30 11.53
N ILE A 328 11.13 5.31 11.36
CA ILE A 328 10.39 4.19 10.82
C ILE A 328 10.25 4.35 9.31
N ARG A 329 10.37 3.25 8.57
CA ARG A 329 9.99 3.14 7.17
C ARG A 329 8.98 2.02 6.99
N LEU A 330 7.87 2.31 6.34
CA LEU A 330 6.77 1.37 6.15
C LEU A 330 6.96 0.58 4.85
N GLY A 331 6.85 -0.74 4.93
CA GLY A 331 6.76 -1.61 3.77
C GLY A 331 5.36 -1.59 3.13
N THR A 332 5.26 -1.95 1.84
CA THR A 332 3.96 -2.13 1.16
C THR A 332 3.24 -3.41 1.60
N ASP A 333 3.96 -4.31 2.26
CA ASP A 333 3.47 -5.49 2.99
C ASP A 333 3.16 -5.20 4.46
N ARG A 334 3.24 -3.90 4.86
CA ARG A 334 3.06 -3.39 6.23
C ARG A 334 4.13 -3.81 7.23
N THR A 335 5.23 -4.34 6.77
CA THR A 335 6.43 -4.47 7.60
C THR A 335 6.86 -3.09 8.07
N VAL A 336 7.27 -3.00 9.31
CA VAL A 336 7.80 -1.79 9.96
C VAL A 336 9.30 -1.95 10.07
N TYR A 337 10.05 -1.07 9.43
CA TYR A 337 11.51 -1.04 9.51
C TYR A 337 11.94 0.12 10.40
N PHE A 338 12.61 -0.19 11.50
CA PHE A 338 13.32 0.79 12.32
C PHE A 338 14.72 0.93 11.76
N VAL A 339 15.05 2.09 11.26
CA VAL A 339 16.34 2.33 10.56
C VAL A 339 17.15 3.39 11.26
N ASN A 340 18.44 3.49 10.91
CA ASN A 340 19.42 4.39 11.52
C ASN A 340 19.61 4.14 13.03
N LEU A 341 19.51 2.88 13.44
CA LEU A 341 19.75 2.48 14.83
C LEU A 341 21.25 2.40 15.11
N PRO A 342 21.72 2.84 16.29
CA PRO A 342 23.12 2.70 16.67
C PRO A 342 23.48 1.22 16.88
N LYS A 343 24.76 0.91 16.76
CA LYS A 343 25.29 -0.44 17.03
C LYS A 343 24.96 -0.85 18.46
N GLY A 344 24.41 -2.05 18.63
CA GLY A 344 24.03 -2.61 19.93
C GLY A 344 22.62 -2.25 20.40
N ALA A 345 21.87 -1.41 19.67
CA ALA A 345 20.49 -1.10 20.05
C ALA A 345 19.48 -2.23 19.70
N ALA A 346 19.86 -3.22 18.88
CA ALA A 346 18.93 -4.21 18.35
C ALA A 346 18.18 -5.00 19.45
N ASP A 347 18.87 -5.45 20.50
CA ASP A 347 18.27 -6.24 21.58
C ASP A 347 17.28 -5.42 22.41
N SER A 348 17.64 -4.17 22.73
CA SER A 348 16.76 -3.27 23.47
C SER A 348 15.55 -2.84 22.65
N VAL A 349 15.73 -2.63 21.36
CA VAL A 349 14.62 -2.36 20.42
C VAL A 349 13.69 -3.55 20.31
N ALA A 350 14.23 -4.77 20.14
CA ALA A 350 13.44 -6.00 20.10
C ALA A 350 12.60 -6.17 21.37
N ALA A 351 13.22 -5.97 22.53
CA ALA A 351 12.52 -6.08 23.82
C ALA A 351 11.39 -5.04 23.98
N THR A 352 11.59 -3.81 23.44
CA THR A 352 10.58 -2.74 23.49
C THR A 352 9.42 -3.01 22.56
N LEU A 353 9.67 -3.53 21.35
CA LEU A 353 8.65 -3.77 20.34
C LEU A 353 7.70 -4.92 20.69
N GLY A 354 8.16 -5.90 21.45
CA GLY A 354 7.37 -7.08 21.80
C GLY A 354 7.24 -8.07 20.63
N ASP A 355 6.12 -8.81 20.62
CA ASP A 355 5.91 -9.92 19.70
C ASP A 355 5.81 -9.46 18.24
N ALA A 356 6.57 -10.17 17.39
CA ALA A 356 6.51 -10.05 15.94
C ALA A 356 5.96 -11.34 15.31
N ALA A 357 5.50 -11.25 14.08
CA ALA A 357 5.12 -12.42 13.30
C ALA A 357 6.36 -13.30 13.05
N THR A 358 6.32 -14.52 13.55
CA THR A 358 7.40 -15.52 13.45
C THR A 358 7.34 -16.33 12.17
N THR A 359 6.16 -16.40 11.53
CA THR A 359 5.95 -17.12 10.26
C THR A 359 5.43 -16.19 9.18
N PRO A 360 5.57 -16.54 7.89
CA PRO A 360 4.95 -15.77 6.82
C PRO A 360 3.43 -15.60 7.01
N PHE A 361 2.74 -16.65 7.44
CA PHE A 361 1.29 -16.65 7.67
C PHE A 361 0.88 -15.67 8.79
N ARG A 362 1.59 -15.63 9.91
CA ARG A 362 1.31 -14.66 10.98
C ARG A 362 1.53 -13.20 10.55
N GLY A 363 2.41 -12.97 9.56
CA GLY A 363 2.63 -11.68 8.93
C GLY A 363 1.59 -11.31 7.86
N SER A 364 0.52 -12.08 7.71
CA SER A 364 -0.55 -11.83 6.74
C SER A 364 -1.26 -10.50 6.96
N VAL A 365 -1.83 -9.95 5.88
CA VAL A 365 -2.42 -8.61 5.93
C VAL A 365 -3.85 -8.60 5.40
N ALA A 366 -4.71 -7.79 6.03
CA ALA A 366 -6.07 -7.55 5.59
C ALA A 366 -6.35 -6.04 5.47
N CYS A 367 -7.25 -5.60 4.59
CA CYS A 367 -7.73 -4.23 4.66
C CYS A 367 -8.66 -4.05 5.88
N VAL A 368 -9.07 -2.81 6.17
CA VAL A 368 -9.94 -2.53 7.35
C VAL A 368 -11.32 -3.21 7.29
N GLY A 369 -11.71 -3.73 6.13
CA GLY A 369 -12.93 -4.53 5.98
C GLY A 369 -14.24 -3.75 5.95
N GLY A 370 -15.32 -4.51 5.76
CA GLY A 370 -16.68 -3.99 5.60
C GLY A 370 -17.35 -3.55 6.91
N THR A 371 -16.73 -3.81 8.06
CA THR A 371 -17.19 -3.29 9.36
C THR A 371 -16.85 -1.82 9.54
N VAL A 372 -15.76 -1.34 8.92
CA VAL A 372 -15.26 0.03 9.02
C VAL A 372 -15.43 0.81 7.71
N CYS A 373 -15.02 0.21 6.59
CA CYS A 373 -15.01 0.88 5.29
C CYS A 373 -16.42 1.00 4.69
N GLN A 374 -16.83 2.20 4.30
CA GLN A 374 -18.14 2.46 3.69
C GLN A 374 -18.42 1.70 2.38
N VAL A 375 -17.39 1.22 1.68
CA VAL A 375 -17.49 0.46 0.42
C VAL A 375 -17.06 -1.00 0.56
N GLY A 376 -16.60 -1.40 1.75
CA GLY A 376 -16.23 -2.77 2.06
C GLY A 376 -17.44 -3.69 2.06
N ARG A 377 -17.30 -4.92 1.53
CA ARG A 377 -18.38 -5.91 1.48
C ARG A 377 -18.22 -7.01 2.54
N ALA A 378 -16.98 -7.47 2.75
CA ALA A 378 -16.65 -8.50 3.72
C ALA A 378 -15.78 -7.95 4.85
N ASP A 379 -15.86 -8.55 6.02
CA ASP A 379 -14.98 -8.24 7.17
C ASP A 379 -13.63 -8.94 7.00
N SER A 380 -12.79 -8.36 6.16
CA SER A 380 -11.47 -8.94 5.87
C SER A 380 -10.53 -8.95 7.07
N ARG A 381 -10.65 -7.98 7.99
CA ARG A 381 -9.83 -7.93 9.21
C ARG A 381 -10.27 -9.00 10.21
N GLY A 382 -11.57 -9.12 10.45
CA GLY A 382 -12.12 -10.16 11.32
C GLY A 382 -11.80 -11.54 10.80
N MET A 383 -11.90 -11.78 9.47
CA MET A 383 -11.50 -13.05 8.86
C MET A 383 -10.03 -13.37 9.10
N LEU A 384 -9.12 -12.40 8.91
CA LEU A 384 -7.69 -12.64 9.17
C LEU A 384 -7.45 -13.00 10.64
N LEU A 385 -8.02 -12.26 11.58
CA LEU A 385 -7.87 -12.54 13.00
C LEU A 385 -8.41 -13.93 13.37
N ALA A 386 -9.59 -14.29 12.86
CA ALA A 386 -10.18 -15.61 13.07
C ALA A 386 -9.28 -16.74 12.51
N LEU A 387 -8.66 -16.55 11.36
CA LEU A 387 -7.70 -17.52 10.81
C LEU A 387 -6.44 -17.65 11.69
N LEU A 388 -5.90 -16.55 12.19
CA LEU A 388 -4.72 -16.56 13.07
C LEU A 388 -5.00 -17.20 14.44
N GLU A 389 -6.22 -17.03 14.95
CA GLU A 389 -6.67 -17.61 16.24
C GLU A 389 -7.10 -19.07 16.13
N SER A 390 -7.47 -19.53 14.94
CA SER A 390 -8.02 -20.90 14.73
C SER A 390 -6.98 -22.03 14.79
N GLY A 391 -5.68 -21.72 14.91
CA GLY A 391 -4.61 -22.72 14.92
C GLY A 391 -4.41 -23.44 13.59
N VAL A 392 -4.77 -22.82 12.47
CA VAL A 392 -4.63 -23.44 11.12
C VAL A 392 -3.17 -23.76 10.76
N GLU A 393 -2.20 -23.09 11.38
CA GLU A 393 -0.77 -23.36 11.16
C GLU A 393 -0.16 -24.36 12.12
N ASP A 394 -0.91 -24.82 13.13
CA ASP A 394 -0.38 -25.71 14.18
C ASP A 394 0.08 -27.05 13.61
N GLY A 395 1.33 -27.40 13.90
CA GLY A 395 1.95 -28.64 13.45
C GLY A 395 2.40 -28.64 11.97
N LEU A 396 2.29 -27.51 11.27
CA LEU A 396 2.79 -27.37 9.90
C LEU A 396 4.27 -26.94 9.88
N ALA A 397 4.98 -27.28 8.81
CA ALA A 397 6.32 -26.77 8.58
C ALA A 397 6.29 -25.25 8.31
N GLU A 398 7.38 -24.56 8.66
CA GLU A 398 7.50 -23.12 8.42
C GLU A 398 7.42 -22.82 6.92
N GLY A 399 6.49 -21.92 6.55
CA GLY A 399 6.27 -21.52 5.17
C GLY A 399 5.30 -22.42 4.38
N ALA A 400 4.80 -23.52 4.96
CA ALA A 400 3.72 -24.33 4.36
C ALA A 400 2.44 -23.49 4.13
N LEU A 401 2.20 -22.49 4.98
CA LEU A 401 1.26 -21.41 4.70
C LEU A 401 2.02 -20.13 4.35
N PRO A 402 1.72 -19.50 3.20
CA PRO A 402 2.34 -18.25 2.79
C PRO A 402 1.76 -17.06 3.55
N MET A 403 2.37 -15.87 3.36
CA MET A 403 1.69 -14.63 3.71
C MET A 403 0.45 -14.47 2.84
N ILE A 404 -0.74 -14.47 3.44
CA ILE A 404 -2.00 -14.21 2.74
C ILE A 404 -2.36 -12.72 2.75
N ARG A 405 -3.14 -12.29 1.76
CA ARG A 405 -3.64 -10.92 1.67
C ARG A 405 -5.14 -10.93 1.45
N ILE A 406 -5.90 -10.33 2.39
CA ILE A 406 -7.37 -10.34 2.38
C ILE A 406 -7.91 -8.95 2.07
N SER A 407 -8.59 -8.80 0.95
CA SER A 407 -9.31 -7.58 0.58
C SER A 407 -10.81 -7.76 0.79
N GLY A 408 -11.47 -6.87 1.51
CA GLY A 408 -12.91 -6.93 1.76
C GLY A 408 -13.79 -6.66 0.54
N CYS A 409 -13.21 -6.24 -0.59
CA CYS A 409 -13.89 -6.03 -1.87
C CYS A 409 -12.90 -5.90 -3.03
N GLY A 410 -13.41 -5.78 -4.25
CA GLY A 410 -12.62 -5.64 -5.47
C GLY A 410 -11.74 -4.39 -5.59
N SER A 411 -11.76 -3.47 -4.61
CA SER A 411 -10.81 -2.35 -4.58
C SER A 411 -9.36 -2.76 -4.34
N SER A 412 -9.11 -4.01 -3.96
CA SER A 412 -7.78 -4.61 -3.78
C SER A 412 -6.87 -3.81 -2.83
N CYS A 413 -7.42 -3.32 -1.71
CA CYS A 413 -6.66 -2.48 -0.78
C CYS A 413 -5.54 -3.23 -0.05
N ALA A 414 -5.68 -4.56 0.14
CA ALA A 414 -4.62 -5.43 0.64
C ALA A 414 -3.73 -5.98 -0.48
N SER A 415 -4.00 -5.67 -1.75
CA SER A 415 -3.28 -6.20 -2.92
C SER A 415 -3.32 -7.73 -3.00
N HIS A 416 -4.49 -8.35 -2.81
CA HIS A 416 -4.68 -9.80 -2.84
C HIS A 416 -4.17 -10.45 -4.13
N GLN A 417 -4.18 -9.72 -5.25
CA GLN A 417 -3.70 -10.18 -6.55
C GLN A 417 -2.17 -10.33 -6.65
N LEU A 418 -1.44 -9.94 -5.60
CA LEU A 418 0.02 -10.03 -5.52
C LEU A 418 0.49 -11.05 -4.47
N ALA A 419 -0.45 -11.64 -3.74
CA ALA A 419 -0.12 -12.66 -2.75
C ALA A 419 0.09 -14.03 -3.42
N PRO A 420 0.95 -14.91 -2.88
CA PRO A 420 0.97 -16.30 -3.28
C PRO A 420 -0.41 -16.95 -3.14
N MET A 421 -1.15 -16.59 -2.06
CA MET A 421 -2.55 -16.92 -1.83
C MET A 421 -3.28 -15.68 -1.32
N GLY A 422 -4.26 -15.19 -2.08
CA GLY A 422 -5.00 -13.95 -1.80
C GLY A 422 -6.49 -14.20 -1.72
N PHE A 423 -7.20 -13.40 -0.89
CA PHE A 423 -8.64 -13.51 -0.74
C PHE A 423 -9.34 -12.19 -1.01
N ARG A 424 -10.49 -12.25 -1.67
CA ARG A 424 -11.36 -11.11 -1.93
C ARG A 424 -12.77 -11.41 -1.44
N GLY A 425 -13.31 -10.54 -0.59
CA GLY A 425 -14.68 -10.65 -0.12
C GLY A 425 -15.67 -10.71 -1.29
N ALA A 426 -16.51 -11.74 -1.28
CA ALA A 426 -17.47 -12.10 -2.31
C ALA A 426 -18.72 -12.71 -1.70
N THR A 427 -19.59 -13.23 -2.55
CA THR A 427 -20.74 -14.03 -2.17
C THR A 427 -20.52 -15.43 -2.72
N ALA A 428 -20.51 -16.42 -1.84
CA ALA A 428 -20.44 -17.83 -2.18
C ALA A 428 -21.83 -18.45 -2.30
N LYS A 429 -21.90 -19.64 -2.86
CA LYS A 429 -23.10 -20.47 -2.87
C LYS A 429 -23.13 -21.28 -1.57
N GLY A 430 -24.23 -21.25 -0.86
CA GLY A 430 -24.49 -22.06 0.34
C GLY A 430 -25.64 -23.03 0.12
N PRO A 431 -25.93 -23.92 1.11
CA PRO A 431 -27.00 -24.91 1.01
C PRO A 431 -28.37 -24.28 0.71
N ASP A 432 -28.68 -23.14 1.35
CA ASP A 432 -30.00 -22.49 1.25
C ASP A 432 -29.95 -21.19 0.43
N GLY A 433 -28.92 -20.99 -0.40
CA GLY A 433 -28.78 -19.81 -1.24
C GLY A 433 -27.41 -19.15 -1.14
N ARG A 434 -27.37 -17.81 -1.29
CA ARG A 434 -26.12 -17.05 -1.25
C ARG A 434 -25.71 -16.71 0.18
N VAL A 435 -24.45 -16.98 0.49
CA VAL A 435 -23.83 -16.72 1.80
C VAL A 435 -22.58 -15.83 1.64
N PRO A 436 -22.15 -15.14 2.69
CA PRO A 436 -20.85 -14.48 2.70
C PRO A 436 -19.71 -15.47 2.39
N GLY A 437 -18.72 -15.03 1.65
CA GLY A 437 -17.58 -15.86 1.26
C GLY A 437 -16.43 -15.06 0.69
N TYR A 438 -15.42 -15.77 0.23
CA TYR A 438 -14.20 -15.17 -0.33
C TYR A 438 -13.83 -15.86 -1.64
N GLU A 439 -13.53 -15.08 -2.66
CA GLU A 439 -12.78 -15.57 -3.81
C GLU A 439 -11.36 -15.88 -3.40
N VAL A 440 -10.90 -17.04 -3.84
CA VAL A 440 -9.53 -17.51 -3.65
C VAL A 440 -8.74 -17.20 -4.90
N HIS A 441 -7.68 -16.45 -4.74
CA HIS A 441 -6.71 -16.14 -5.79
C HIS A 441 -5.38 -16.79 -5.43
N TYR A 442 -4.69 -17.34 -6.41
CA TYR A 442 -3.36 -17.94 -6.23
C TYR A 442 -2.40 -17.48 -7.30
N ARG A 443 -1.13 -17.52 -6.99
CA ARG A 443 -0.06 -17.07 -7.88
C ARG A 443 1.02 -18.13 -7.99
N VAL A 444 1.45 -18.40 -9.22
CA VAL A 444 2.63 -19.21 -9.52
C VAL A 444 3.70 -18.31 -10.12
N GLY A 445 4.89 -18.27 -9.53
CA GLY A 445 5.99 -17.40 -9.97
C GLY A 445 5.66 -15.91 -9.85
N ASP A 446 6.06 -15.12 -10.85
CA ASP A 446 5.96 -13.65 -10.86
C ASP A 446 4.69 -13.12 -11.54
N SER A 447 3.75 -14.00 -11.90
CA SER A 447 2.46 -13.61 -12.48
C SER A 447 1.59 -12.86 -11.45
N LEU A 448 0.52 -12.23 -11.90
CA LEU A 448 -0.56 -11.80 -11.01
C LEU A 448 -1.43 -13.02 -10.65
N ALA A 449 -1.97 -13.00 -9.43
CA ALA A 449 -2.77 -14.11 -8.94
C ALA A 449 -4.06 -14.28 -9.76
N GLU A 450 -4.37 -15.52 -10.10
CA GLU A 450 -5.55 -15.96 -10.84
C GLU A 450 -6.65 -16.41 -9.88
N LEU A 451 -7.89 -16.36 -10.33
CA LEU A 451 -9.06 -16.81 -9.56
C LEU A 451 -9.15 -18.34 -9.62
N ALA A 452 -9.10 -19.00 -8.47
CA ALA A 452 -9.27 -20.45 -8.35
C ALA A 452 -10.73 -20.87 -8.08
N GLY A 453 -11.47 -20.06 -7.31
CA GLY A 453 -12.83 -20.38 -6.92
C GLY A 453 -13.36 -19.45 -5.83
N THR A 454 -14.54 -19.77 -5.29
CA THR A 454 -15.15 -19.01 -4.19
C THR A 454 -15.56 -19.95 -3.07
N ILE A 455 -15.14 -19.63 -1.85
CA ILE A 455 -15.34 -20.45 -0.65
C ILE A 455 -16.24 -19.70 0.34
N PRO A 456 -17.24 -20.35 0.96
CA PRO A 456 -18.01 -19.77 2.06
C PRO A 456 -17.11 -19.35 3.21
N GLU A 457 -17.45 -18.25 3.87
CA GLU A 457 -16.72 -17.74 5.02
C GLU A 457 -16.51 -18.79 6.11
N THR A 458 -17.53 -19.60 6.36
CA THR A 458 -17.50 -20.68 7.37
C THR A 458 -16.54 -21.82 7.04
N ALA A 459 -16.16 -21.99 5.77
CA ALA A 459 -15.22 -23.05 5.34
C ALA A 459 -13.77 -22.57 5.21
N MET A 460 -13.48 -21.27 5.41
CA MET A 460 -12.17 -20.69 5.16
C MET A 460 -11.06 -21.30 6.05
N ALA A 461 -11.33 -21.54 7.33
CA ALA A 461 -10.31 -22.11 8.22
C ALA A 461 -9.96 -23.56 7.83
N ALA A 462 -10.97 -24.37 7.50
CA ALA A 462 -10.77 -25.75 7.03
C ALA A 462 -9.97 -25.78 5.71
N PHE A 463 -10.33 -24.88 4.77
CA PHE A 463 -9.62 -24.74 3.51
C PHE A 463 -8.14 -24.36 3.70
N VAL A 464 -7.86 -23.31 4.48
CA VAL A 464 -6.48 -22.85 4.72
C VAL A 464 -5.66 -23.95 5.40
N ARG A 465 -6.26 -24.67 6.37
CA ARG A 465 -5.59 -25.80 7.04
C ARG A 465 -5.26 -26.93 6.07
N GLU A 466 -6.20 -27.32 5.21
CA GLU A 466 -5.98 -28.40 4.23
C GLU A 466 -4.89 -28.02 3.23
N VAL A 467 -4.84 -26.76 2.75
CA VAL A 467 -3.76 -26.27 1.88
C VAL A 467 -2.41 -26.36 2.60
N GLY A 468 -2.34 -25.91 3.86
CA GLY A 468 -1.11 -25.99 4.64
C GLY A 468 -0.63 -27.42 4.86
N GLN A 469 -1.55 -28.36 5.15
CA GLN A 469 -1.24 -29.79 5.29
C GLN A 469 -0.72 -30.41 3.98
N ALA A 470 -1.34 -30.02 2.84
CA ALA A 470 -0.90 -30.51 1.54
C ALA A 470 0.46 -29.94 1.12
N ALA A 471 0.76 -28.69 1.47
CA ALA A 471 2.03 -28.06 1.18
C ALA A 471 3.17 -28.54 2.09
N SER A 472 2.88 -28.90 3.35
CA SER A 472 3.88 -29.39 4.30
C SER A 472 4.50 -30.74 3.86
N PRO A 473 5.84 -30.92 3.92
CA PRO A 473 6.83 -30.09 4.60
C PRO A 473 7.43 -28.93 3.78
N ASP A 474 7.00 -28.74 2.55
CA ASP A 474 7.55 -27.74 1.65
C ASP A 474 7.06 -26.32 1.99
N ARG A 475 7.67 -25.31 1.38
CA ARG A 475 7.13 -23.96 1.36
C ARG A 475 6.03 -23.86 0.30
N PHE A 476 4.96 -23.14 0.59
CA PHE A 476 3.82 -23.00 -0.33
C PHE A 476 4.24 -22.55 -1.74
N GLU A 477 5.14 -21.55 -1.85
CA GLU A 477 5.57 -21.02 -3.12
C GLU A 477 6.32 -22.03 -4.00
N ASP A 478 6.95 -23.01 -3.40
CA ASP A 478 7.63 -24.10 -4.13
C ASP A 478 6.67 -25.24 -4.39
N TRP A 479 5.85 -25.61 -3.41
CA TRP A 479 4.84 -26.65 -3.52
C TRP A 479 3.83 -26.33 -4.66
N ILE A 480 3.30 -25.10 -4.74
CA ILE A 480 2.28 -24.73 -5.73
C ILE A 480 2.75 -24.87 -7.17
N LYS A 481 4.05 -24.67 -7.45
CA LYS A 481 4.63 -24.81 -8.79
C LYS A 481 4.46 -26.22 -9.34
N ALA A 482 4.55 -27.23 -8.49
CA ALA A 482 4.45 -28.64 -8.86
C ALA A 482 3.04 -29.22 -8.60
N ASN A 483 2.21 -28.56 -7.81
CA ASN A 483 0.96 -29.10 -7.27
C ASN A 483 -0.25 -28.21 -7.54
N GLU A 484 -0.22 -27.39 -8.58
CA GLU A 484 -1.31 -26.46 -8.95
C GLU A 484 -2.66 -27.21 -9.08
N LYS A 485 -2.67 -28.37 -9.73
CA LYS A 485 -3.87 -29.19 -9.86
C LYS A 485 -4.43 -29.62 -8.51
N THR A 486 -3.58 -30.07 -7.59
CA THR A 486 -3.98 -30.45 -6.23
C THR A 486 -4.56 -29.26 -5.47
N PHE A 487 -3.95 -28.08 -5.60
CA PHE A 487 -4.49 -26.85 -5.01
C PHE A 487 -5.90 -26.55 -5.52
N LEU A 488 -6.13 -26.62 -6.84
CA LEU A 488 -7.44 -26.39 -7.44
C LEU A 488 -8.48 -27.44 -7.00
N GLU A 489 -8.08 -28.70 -6.83
CA GLU A 489 -8.93 -29.76 -6.27
C GLU A 489 -9.33 -29.47 -4.81
N ILE A 490 -8.39 -28.96 -3.98
CA ILE A 490 -8.69 -28.51 -2.60
C ILE A 490 -9.70 -27.35 -2.65
N VAL A 491 -9.49 -26.35 -3.48
CA VAL A 491 -10.43 -25.24 -3.65
C VAL A 491 -11.82 -25.78 -4.03
N GLY A 492 -11.88 -26.72 -4.99
CA GLY A 492 -13.13 -27.34 -5.44
C GLY A 492 -13.90 -28.04 -4.32
N ARG A 493 -13.22 -28.76 -3.40
CA ARG A 493 -13.84 -29.44 -2.25
C ARG A 493 -14.49 -28.46 -1.26
N HIS A 494 -13.92 -27.29 -1.09
CA HIS A 494 -14.44 -26.26 -0.18
C HIS A 494 -15.36 -25.25 -0.85
N SER A 495 -15.41 -25.23 -2.18
CA SER A 495 -16.37 -24.44 -2.94
C SER A 495 -17.68 -25.20 -3.01
N THR A 496 -18.75 -24.68 -2.42
CA THR A 496 -20.08 -25.25 -2.62
C THR A 496 -20.49 -24.96 -4.07
N GLY A 497 -20.44 -25.99 -4.91
CA GLY A 497 -20.78 -26.00 -6.34
C GLY A 497 -22.25 -25.79 -6.61
#